data_f981b3504a3668099ce7a02179818b13
#
_entry.id   f981b3504a3668099ce7a02179818b13
#
_cell.length_a   1.000
_cell.length_b   1.000
_cell.length_c   1.000
_cell.angle_alpha   90.00
_cell.angle_beta   90.00
_cell.angle_gamma   90.00
#
_symmetry.space_group_name_H-M   'P 1'
#
loop_
_entity.id
_entity.type
_entity.pdbx_description
1 polymer ?
#
loop_
_entity_poly.entity_id
_entity_poly.type
_entity_poly.pdbx_seq_one_letter_code
_entity_poly.pdbx_strand_id
1 'polypeptide(L)'
;MMTELMLVEGVSDVQLISYYLQNVYGWKHEKDNHLGILPMDVHDHIENLSKDENHLILCGVGGNGKFAHFVEVHRINNMLVESDISSVMVVTDRDADPVSKIGRTINNSFENITFKAG
;
A
#
# COMPACT_ATOMS: atom_id res chain seq x y z
N MET A 1 1.35 15.63 4.64
CA MET A 1 1.04 14.51 3.74
C MET A 1 1.76 13.26 4.23
N MET A 2 1.03 12.17 4.32
CA MET A 2 1.61 10.88 4.72
C MET A 2 1.47 9.89 3.59
N THR A 3 2.52 9.14 3.36
CA THR A 3 2.53 8.10 2.33
C THR A 3 2.91 6.77 2.95
N GLU A 4 2.05 5.79 2.81
CA GLU A 4 2.32 4.41 3.22
C GLU A 4 2.38 3.51 2.00
N LEU A 5 3.22 2.50 2.10
CA LEU A 5 3.35 1.46 1.10
C LEU A 5 2.84 0.16 1.70
N MET A 6 1.96 -0.53 0.97
CA MET A 6 1.51 -1.86 1.38
C MET A 6 1.89 -2.87 0.32
N LEU A 7 2.57 -3.92 0.74
CA LEU A 7 2.98 -5.01 -0.12
C LEU A 7 2.11 -6.23 0.17
N VAL A 8 1.50 -6.76 -0.88
CA VAL A 8 0.67 -7.96 -0.82
C VAL A 8 1.12 -8.95 -1.88
N GLU A 9 0.64 -10.19 -1.80
CA GLU A 9 1.14 -11.25 -2.66
C GLU A 9 0.78 -11.07 -4.13
N GLY A 10 -0.45 -10.67 -4.44
CA GLY A 10 -0.89 -10.69 -5.82
C GLY A 10 -1.89 -9.62 -6.19
N VAL A 11 -2.23 -9.60 -7.49
CA VAL A 11 -3.13 -8.60 -8.07
C VAL A 11 -4.53 -8.66 -7.48
N SER A 12 -5.03 -9.86 -7.19
CA SER A 12 -6.37 -10.02 -6.61
C SER A 12 -6.48 -9.33 -5.26
N ASP A 13 -5.43 -9.43 -4.45
CA ASP A 13 -5.38 -8.80 -3.13
C ASP A 13 -5.41 -7.28 -3.27
N VAL A 14 -4.63 -6.75 -4.19
CA VAL A 14 -4.60 -5.31 -4.47
C VAL A 14 -5.98 -4.81 -4.87
N GLN A 15 -6.62 -5.52 -5.82
CA GLN A 15 -7.92 -5.10 -6.33
C GLN A 15 -9.01 -5.14 -5.26
N LEU A 16 -9.03 -6.17 -4.43
CA LEU A 16 -10.03 -6.29 -3.38
C LEU A 16 -9.85 -5.25 -2.28
N ILE A 17 -8.61 -5.01 -1.85
CA ILE A 17 -8.32 -4.01 -0.83
C ILE A 17 -8.64 -2.61 -1.38
N SER A 18 -8.23 -2.32 -2.60
CA SER A 18 -8.51 -1.05 -3.25
C SER A 18 -10.01 -0.79 -3.37
N TYR A 19 -10.76 -1.79 -3.84
CA TYR A 19 -12.22 -1.69 -3.95
C TYR A 19 -12.86 -1.39 -2.60
N TYR A 20 -12.45 -2.11 -1.57
CA TYR A 20 -13.01 -1.93 -0.23
C TYR A 20 -12.70 -0.53 0.33
N LEU A 21 -11.46 -0.07 0.21
CA LEU A 21 -11.09 1.26 0.68
C LEU A 21 -11.85 2.35 -0.05
N GLN A 22 -12.04 2.22 -1.36
CA GLN A 22 -12.78 3.21 -2.14
C GLN A 22 -14.26 3.25 -1.78
N ASN A 23 -14.88 2.09 -1.60
CA ASN A 23 -16.33 2.02 -1.43
C ASN A 23 -16.82 2.12 0.02
N VAL A 24 -15.98 1.80 0.98
CA VAL A 24 -16.36 1.85 2.40
C VAL A 24 -15.78 3.06 3.11
N TYR A 25 -14.53 3.41 2.81
CA TYR A 25 -13.82 4.46 3.54
C TYR A 25 -13.58 5.73 2.74
N GLY A 26 -14.04 5.78 1.51
CA GLY A 26 -13.99 7.00 0.71
C GLY A 26 -12.63 7.35 0.14
N TRP A 27 -11.73 6.37 0.03
CA TRP A 27 -10.45 6.59 -0.66
C TRP A 27 -10.71 6.81 -2.15
N LYS A 28 -9.84 7.60 -2.78
CA LYS A 28 -9.94 7.91 -4.19
C LYS A 28 -8.79 7.26 -4.96
N HIS A 29 -9.10 6.71 -6.12
CA HIS A 29 -8.08 6.17 -7.00
C HIS A 29 -7.30 7.33 -7.65
N GLU A 30 -5.98 7.22 -7.64
CA GLU A 30 -5.08 8.15 -8.30
C GLU A 30 -4.37 7.42 -9.44
N LYS A 31 -4.10 8.14 -10.52
CA LYS A 31 -3.44 7.56 -11.68
C LYS A 31 -1.97 7.24 -11.40
N ASP A 32 -1.28 8.13 -10.71
CA ASP A 32 0.15 8.03 -10.49
C ASP A 32 0.48 8.24 -9.00
N ASN A 33 1.70 7.89 -8.62
CA ASN A 33 2.24 8.28 -7.32
C ASN A 33 3.43 9.20 -7.52
N HIS A 34 3.62 10.10 -6.57
CA HIS A 34 4.69 11.12 -6.65
C HIS A 34 6.09 10.53 -6.46
N LEU A 35 6.20 9.26 -6.09
CA LEU A 35 7.47 8.60 -5.88
C LEU A 35 7.98 7.87 -7.13
N GLY A 36 7.16 7.80 -8.17
CA GLY A 36 7.52 7.11 -9.39
C GLY A 36 7.62 5.60 -9.25
N ILE A 37 6.92 5.01 -8.28
CA ILE A 37 6.89 3.56 -8.13
C ILE A 37 5.97 2.99 -9.20
N LEU A 38 6.56 2.27 -10.14
CA LEU A 38 5.87 1.68 -11.28
C LEU A 38 6.14 0.19 -11.35
N PRO A 39 5.25 -0.58 -11.99
CA PRO A 39 5.53 -2.00 -12.23
C PRO A 39 6.83 -2.16 -13.02
N MET A 40 7.78 -2.94 -12.48
CA MET A 40 9.05 -3.23 -13.13
C MET A 40 9.13 -4.68 -13.60
N ASP A 41 8.22 -5.52 -13.13
CA ASP A 41 8.09 -6.91 -13.50
C ASP A 41 6.67 -7.15 -14.00
N VAL A 42 6.48 -8.15 -14.87
CA VAL A 42 5.15 -8.45 -15.42
C VAL A 42 4.16 -8.89 -14.33
N HIS A 43 4.65 -9.34 -13.19
CA HIS A 43 3.82 -9.77 -12.08
C HIS A 43 3.52 -8.65 -11.07
N ASP A 44 4.16 -7.51 -11.19
CA ASP A 44 3.90 -6.38 -10.32
C ASP A 44 2.56 -5.74 -10.67
N HIS A 45 1.82 -5.36 -9.65
CA HIS A 45 0.60 -4.60 -9.82
C HIS A 45 0.54 -3.48 -8.79
N ILE A 46 0.37 -2.26 -9.25
CA ILE A 46 0.42 -1.08 -8.37
C ILE A 46 -0.87 -0.29 -8.51
N GLU A 47 -1.50 -0.01 -7.38
CA GLU A 47 -2.68 0.84 -7.27
C GLU A 47 -2.37 2.00 -6.34
N ASN A 48 -2.73 3.21 -6.75
CA ASN A 48 -2.49 4.42 -5.98
C ASN A 48 -3.80 4.97 -5.46
N LEU A 49 -3.87 5.20 -4.16
CA LEU A 49 -5.07 5.73 -3.52
C LEU A 49 -4.73 6.95 -2.68
N SER A 50 -5.70 7.84 -2.54
CA SER A 50 -5.56 9.00 -1.67
C SER A 50 -6.82 9.22 -0.86
N LYS A 51 -6.64 9.76 0.34
CA LYS A 51 -7.74 10.22 1.18
C LYS A 51 -7.25 11.41 1.98
N ASP A 52 -7.96 12.54 1.84
CA ASP A 52 -7.51 13.81 2.38
C ASP A 52 -6.12 14.14 1.83
N GLU A 53 -5.10 14.23 2.64
CA GLU A 53 -3.74 14.47 2.17
C GLU A 53 -2.85 13.23 2.28
N ASN A 54 -3.44 12.08 2.57
CA ASN A 54 -2.71 10.84 2.74
C ASN A 54 -2.71 10.03 1.46
N HIS A 55 -1.63 9.31 1.22
CA HIS A 55 -1.45 8.46 0.05
C HIS A 55 -1.12 7.04 0.47
N LEU A 56 -1.72 6.10 -0.23
CA LEU A 56 -1.45 4.68 -0.06
C LEU A 56 -1.07 4.08 -1.40
N ILE A 57 0.07 3.43 -1.44
CA ILE A 57 0.53 2.72 -2.63
C ILE A 57 0.39 1.22 -2.33
N LEU A 58 -0.55 0.58 -3.03
CA LEU A 58 -0.80 -0.86 -2.91
C LEU A 58 0.00 -1.59 -3.97
N CYS A 59 0.85 -2.51 -3.56
CA CYS A 59 1.72 -3.24 -4.47
C CYS A 59 1.51 -4.73 -4.35
N GLY A 60 1.08 -5.37 -5.42
CA GLY A 60 1.11 -6.82 -5.57
C GLY A 60 2.46 -7.22 -6.12
N VAL A 61 3.18 -8.07 -5.40
CA VAL A 61 4.59 -8.35 -5.73
C VAL A 61 4.77 -9.61 -6.60
N GLY A 62 3.68 -10.31 -6.90
CA GLY A 62 3.74 -11.46 -7.79
C GLY A 62 4.00 -12.79 -7.10
N GLY A 63 3.82 -12.88 -5.79
CA GLY A 63 3.94 -14.12 -5.03
C GLY A 63 4.65 -13.95 -3.70
N ASN A 64 4.47 -14.93 -2.83
CA ASN A 64 4.96 -14.87 -1.46
C ASN A 64 6.48 -14.70 -1.37
N GLY A 65 7.24 -15.31 -2.28
CA GLY A 65 8.70 -15.22 -2.27
C GLY A 65 9.28 -13.96 -2.91
N LYS A 66 8.45 -12.99 -3.28
CA LYS A 66 8.89 -11.84 -4.06
C LYS A 66 9.01 -10.54 -3.26
N PHE A 67 8.66 -10.54 -1.98
CA PHE A 67 8.66 -9.32 -1.18
C PHE A 67 10.05 -8.68 -1.07
N ALA A 68 11.06 -9.48 -0.74
CA ALA A 68 12.42 -8.97 -0.59
C ALA A 68 12.95 -8.41 -1.91
N HIS A 69 12.68 -9.08 -3.01
CA HIS A 69 13.08 -8.63 -4.33
C HIS A 69 12.43 -7.29 -4.69
N PHE A 70 11.14 -7.16 -4.44
CA PHE A 70 10.40 -5.92 -4.68
C PHE A 70 11.00 -4.75 -3.89
N VAL A 71 11.26 -4.97 -2.59
CA VAL A 71 11.86 -3.96 -1.72
C VAL A 71 13.21 -3.51 -2.25
N GLU A 72 14.04 -4.43 -2.72
CA GLU A 72 15.37 -4.12 -3.24
C GLU A 72 15.29 -3.37 -4.57
N VAL A 73 14.52 -3.88 -5.52
CA VAL A 73 14.43 -3.31 -6.86
C VAL A 73 13.88 -1.88 -6.84
N HIS A 74 12.87 -1.63 -6.03
CA HIS A 74 12.24 -0.32 -5.93
C HIS A 74 12.89 0.60 -4.91
N ARG A 75 13.98 0.16 -4.27
CA ARG A 75 14.74 0.96 -3.30
C ARG A 75 13.88 1.47 -2.14
N ILE A 76 13.00 0.61 -1.64
CA ILE A 76 12.04 0.99 -0.61
C ILE A 76 12.72 1.43 0.68
N ASN A 77 13.84 0.78 1.05
CA ASN A 77 14.57 1.15 2.25
C ASN A 77 15.13 2.56 2.17
N ASN A 78 15.58 2.99 1.00
CA ASN A 78 16.05 4.36 0.81
C ASN A 78 14.92 5.37 0.99
N MET A 79 13.74 5.05 0.48
CA MET A 79 12.56 5.91 0.64
C MET A 79 12.14 6.05 2.09
N LEU A 80 12.27 4.97 2.88
CA LEU A 80 12.02 5.03 4.32
C LEU A 80 13.04 5.92 5.04
N VAL A 81 14.31 5.74 4.73
CA VAL A 81 15.38 6.53 5.35
C VAL A 81 15.24 8.02 5.01
N GLU A 82 14.87 8.33 3.79
CA GLU A 82 14.69 9.71 3.34
C GLU A 82 13.32 10.28 3.69
N SER A 83 12.47 9.50 4.37
CA SER A 83 11.12 9.91 4.79
C SER A 83 10.15 10.18 3.62
N ASP A 84 10.43 9.64 2.44
CA ASP A 84 9.50 9.69 1.32
C ASP A 84 8.27 8.81 1.57
N ILE A 85 8.48 7.72 2.31
CA ILE A 85 7.44 6.81 2.76
C ILE A 85 7.47 6.79 4.28
N SER A 86 6.30 6.92 4.90
CA SER A 86 6.19 6.93 6.37
C SER A 86 6.31 5.53 6.96
N SER A 87 5.79 4.52 6.25
CA SER A 87 5.86 3.14 6.71
C SER A 87 5.63 2.18 5.55
N VAL A 88 6.06 0.94 5.77
CA VAL A 88 5.80 -0.17 4.85
C VAL A 88 5.06 -1.26 5.63
N MET A 89 3.97 -1.73 5.07
CA MET A 89 3.17 -2.81 5.64
C MET A 89 3.23 -4.01 4.69
N VAL A 90 3.51 -5.19 5.23
CA VAL A 90 3.56 -6.42 4.44
C VAL A 90 2.47 -7.35 4.93
N VAL A 91 1.63 -7.81 4.01
CA VAL A 91 0.55 -8.75 4.30
C VAL A 91 0.88 -10.08 3.64
N THR A 92 1.27 -11.06 4.43
CA THR A 92 1.72 -12.36 3.92
C THR A 92 0.73 -13.49 4.18
N ASP A 93 -0.13 -13.34 5.19
CA ASP A 93 -1.10 -14.37 5.57
C ASP A 93 -2.50 -13.79 5.55
N ARG A 94 -3.04 -13.73 4.36
CA ARG A 94 -4.38 -13.21 4.15
C ARG A 94 -5.47 -14.16 4.63
N ASP A 95 -5.18 -15.45 4.72
CA ASP A 95 -6.18 -16.45 5.13
C ASP A 95 -6.67 -16.24 6.56
N ALA A 96 -5.84 -15.63 7.39
CA ALA A 96 -6.18 -15.34 8.78
C ALA A 96 -7.04 -14.08 8.93
N ASP A 97 -7.05 -13.17 7.94
CA ASP A 97 -7.77 -11.90 8.03
C ASP A 97 -8.62 -11.63 6.78
N PRO A 98 -9.93 -11.38 6.95
CA PRO A 98 -10.77 -10.94 5.83
C PRO A 98 -10.26 -9.62 5.23
N VAL A 99 -10.45 -9.47 3.92
CA VAL A 99 -10.05 -8.25 3.22
C VAL A 99 -10.67 -7.00 3.84
N SER A 100 -11.92 -7.08 4.31
CA SER A 100 -12.58 -5.96 4.98
C SER A 100 -11.84 -5.56 6.26
N LYS A 101 -11.34 -6.53 7.02
CA LYS A 101 -10.59 -6.26 8.24
C LYS A 101 -9.23 -5.62 7.92
N ILE A 102 -8.56 -6.10 6.88
CA ILE A 102 -7.30 -5.51 6.41
C ILE A 102 -7.53 -4.07 6.00
N GLY A 103 -8.55 -3.80 5.21
CA GLY A 103 -8.88 -2.45 4.78
C GLY A 103 -9.16 -1.51 5.95
N ARG A 104 -9.91 -1.97 6.95
CA ARG A 104 -10.18 -1.18 8.15
C ARG A 104 -8.91 -0.90 8.93
N THR A 105 -8.03 -1.89 9.05
CA THR A 105 -6.75 -1.72 9.74
C THR A 105 -5.88 -0.67 9.06
N ILE A 106 -5.81 -0.70 7.73
CA ILE A 106 -5.08 0.30 6.96
C ILE A 106 -5.65 1.69 7.22
N ASN A 107 -6.96 1.85 7.10
CA ASN A 107 -7.60 3.15 7.28
C ASN A 107 -7.36 3.69 8.69
N ASN A 108 -7.48 2.84 9.71
CA ASN A 108 -7.25 3.23 11.09
C ASN A 108 -5.78 3.62 11.34
N SER A 109 -4.85 2.94 10.67
CA SER A 109 -3.43 3.29 10.76
C SER A 109 -3.19 4.73 10.32
N PHE A 110 -3.77 5.14 9.19
CA PHE A 110 -3.65 6.51 8.72
C PHE A 110 -4.31 7.51 9.67
N GLU A 111 -5.50 7.18 10.18
CA GLU A 111 -6.20 8.05 11.12
C GLU A 111 -5.39 8.24 12.40
N ASN A 112 -4.85 7.16 12.94
CA ASN A 112 -4.05 7.23 14.17
C ASN A 112 -2.78 8.05 13.98
N ILE A 113 -2.09 7.88 12.86
CA ILE A 113 -0.88 8.64 12.55
C ILE A 113 -1.21 10.11 12.41
N THR A 114 -2.26 10.42 11.66
CA THR A 114 -2.71 11.81 11.48
C THR A 114 -3.06 12.46 12.81
N PHE A 115 -3.76 11.73 13.67
CA PHE A 115 -4.12 12.24 15.00
C PHE A 115 -2.90 12.50 15.86
N LYS A 116 -1.92 11.61 15.85
CA LYS A 116 -0.69 11.79 16.62
C LYS A 116 0.17 12.92 16.09
N ALA A 117 0.18 13.13 14.80
CA ALA A 117 0.94 14.19 14.16
C ALA A 117 0.29 15.56 14.34
N GLY A 118 -1.00 15.56 14.56
CA GLY A 118 -1.72 16.79 14.82
C GLY A 118 -1.57 17.24 16.23
#